data_564abd8d6551bd06a4ec49f7fc083d31
#
_entry.id   564abd8d6551bd06a4ec49f7fc083d31
#
_cell.length_a   1.000
_cell.length_b   1.000
_cell.length_c   1.000
_cell.angle_alpha   90.00
_cell.angle_beta   90.00
_cell.angle_gamma   90.00
#
_symmetry.space_group_name_H-M   'P 1'
#
loop_
_entity.id
_entity.type
_entity.pdbx_description
1 polymer ?
#
loop_
_entity_poly.entity_id
_entity_poly.type
_entity_poly.pdbx_seq_one_letter_code
_entity_poly.pdbx_strand_id
1 'polypeptide(L)'
;MWEFLLYFFGYTILAYSMLLIATYVMLLVFAYRYSTGYKRWSDDYIRNMVQSAPYVPSISIVAPAYNEEKTIVDNVRSLLNMDYPKFEVCIVNDGSKDKTLELLINTFELVEVPFDYVQKVHSAPFKRLLRSTNPDYAKLVVVDKVNGGTKADAVNAGLNVISTPYFINTDVDCI
;
A
#
# COMPACT_ATOMS: atom_id res chain seq x y z
N MET A 1 -12.66 42.61 -44.42
CA MET A 1 -11.67 42.52 -43.29
C MET A 1 -12.19 41.65 -42.19
N TRP A 2 -13.45 41.79 -41.73
CA TRP A 2 -14.04 40.97 -40.64
C TRP A 2 -14.23 39.50 -41.04
N GLU A 3 -14.72 39.23 -42.25
CA GLU A 3 -14.89 37.85 -42.74
C GLU A 3 -13.55 37.12 -42.89
N PHE A 4 -12.51 37.82 -43.35
CA PHE A 4 -11.17 37.24 -43.42
C PHE A 4 -10.65 36.79 -42.05
N LEU A 5 -10.84 37.62 -41.03
CA LEU A 5 -10.46 37.27 -39.65
C LEU A 5 -11.25 36.06 -39.14
N LEU A 6 -12.56 35.97 -39.41
CA LEU A 6 -13.38 34.82 -39.01
C LEU A 6 -12.90 33.50 -39.65
N TYR A 7 -12.60 33.53 -40.98
CA TYR A 7 -12.06 32.37 -41.67
C TYR A 7 -10.67 31.99 -41.15
N PHE A 8 -9.80 32.98 -40.95
CA PHE A 8 -8.46 32.75 -40.42
C PHE A 8 -8.49 32.08 -39.04
N PHE A 9 -9.25 32.63 -38.11
CA PHE A 9 -9.41 32.00 -36.78
C PHE A 9 -10.11 30.65 -36.84
N GLY A 10 -11.12 30.51 -37.70
CA GLY A 10 -11.79 29.22 -37.89
C GLY A 10 -10.84 28.11 -38.35
N TYR A 11 -10.03 28.39 -39.38
CA TYR A 11 -9.06 27.39 -39.87
C TYR A 11 -7.94 27.12 -38.89
N THR A 12 -7.46 28.13 -38.15
CA THR A 12 -6.41 27.93 -37.13
C THR A 12 -6.92 27.06 -35.97
N ILE A 13 -8.14 27.26 -35.48
CA ILE A 13 -8.76 26.45 -34.45
C ILE A 13 -8.96 25.02 -34.95
N LEU A 14 -9.43 24.84 -36.17
CA LEU A 14 -9.66 23.52 -36.77
C LEU A 14 -8.33 22.75 -36.92
N ALA A 15 -7.28 23.44 -37.45
CA ALA A 15 -5.95 22.82 -37.58
C ALA A 15 -5.36 22.44 -36.21
N TYR A 16 -5.50 23.30 -35.21
CA TYR A 16 -5.07 23.01 -33.84
C TYR A 16 -5.82 21.81 -33.26
N SER A 17 -7.14 21.77 -33.44
CA SER A 17 -7.97 20.65 -32.95
C SER A 17 -7.58 19.32 -33.59
N MET A 18 -7.32 19.32 -34.91
CA MET A 18 -6.84 18.12 -35.62
C MET A 18 -5.48 17.66 -35.11
N LEU A 19 -4.53 18.59 -34.90
CA LEU A 19 -3.21 18.27 -34.34
C LEU A 19 -3.35 17.65 -32.93
N LEU A 20 -4.23 18.20 -32.10
CA LEU A 20 -4.50 17.71 -30.75
C LEU A 20 -5.05 16.28 -30.78
N ILE A 21 -6.04 16.02 -31.62
CA ILE A 21 -6.62 14.67 -31.80
C ILE A 21 -5.54 13.69 -32.27
N ALA A 22 -4.74 14.06 -33.28
CA ALA A 22 -3.66 13.21 -33.78
C ALA A 22 -2.64 12.86 -32.69
N THR A 23 -2.30 13.83 -31.84
CA THR A 23 -1.39 13.62 -30.70
C THR A 23 -1.97 12.64 -29.70
N TYR A 24 -3.24 12.77 -29.33
CA TYR A 24 -3.89 11.84 -28.41
C TYR A 24 -4.00 10.43 -28.98
N VAL A 25 -4.35 10.30 -30.27
CA VAL A 25 -4.39 8.98 -30.94
C VAL A 25 -3.00 8.35 -30.95
N MET A 26 -1.97 9.11 -31.23
CA MET A 26 -0.58 8.62 -31.20
C MET A 26 -0.19 8.13 -29.80
N LEU A 27 -0.48 8.92 -28.75
CA LEU A 27 -0.22 8.54 -27.36
C LEU A 27 -0.98 7.28 -26.97
N LEU A 28 -2.24 7.13 -27.40
CA LEU A 28 -3.04 5.95 -27.14
C LEU A 28 -2.45 4.70 -27.80
N VAL A 29 -1.98 4.83 -29.03
CA VAL A 29 -1.29 3.70 -29.73
C VAL A 29 0.00 3.32 -29.02
N PHE A 30 0.82 4.30 -28.60
CA PHE A 30 2.03 4.00 -27.83
C PHE A 30 1.72 3.37 -26.47
N ALA A 31 0.75 3.89 -25.73
CA ALA A 31 0.32 3.33 -24.44
C ALA A 31 -0.18 1.89 -24.60
N TYR A 32 -0.97 1.62 -25.64
CA TYR A 32 -1.45 0.27 -25.93
C TYR A 32 -0.30 -0.69 -26.25
N ARG A 33 0.62 -0.28 -27.13
CA ARG A 33 1.79 -1.13 -27.49
C ARG A 33 2.70 -1.37 -26.30
N TYR A 34 2.91 -0.36 -25.47
CA TYR A 34 3.71 -0.48 -24.24
C TYR A 34 3.04 -1.43 -23.24
N SER A 35 1.74 -1.25 -23.00
CA SER A 35 0.97 -2.09 -22.07
C SER A 35 0.94 -3.56 -22.49
N THR A 36 0.74 -3.84 -23.79
CA THR A 36 0.74 -5.23 -24.30
C THR A 36 2.13 -5.86 -24.28
N GLY A 37 3.19 -5.09 -24.50
CA GLY A 37 4.57 -5.55 -24.38
C GLY A 37 4.98 -5.85 -22.93
N TYR A 38 4.55 -5.00 -22.00
CA TYR A 38 4.87 -5.15 -20.57
C TYR A 38 4.20 -6.37 -19.93
N LYS A 39 2.93 -6.65 -20.25
CA LYS A 39 2.22 -7.84 -19.75
C LYS A 39 2.91 -9.18 -20.08
N ARG A 40 3.70 -9.23 -21.13
CA ARG A 40 4.33 -10.46 -21.58
C ARG A 40 5.60 -10.86 -20.80
N TRP A 41 6.22 -9.90 -20.09
CA TRP A 41 7.50 -10.12 -19.38
C TRP A 41 7.38 -10.15 -17.85
N SER A 42 6.24 -9.69 -17.31
CA SER A 42 6.18 -9.28 -15.91
C SER A 42 5.76 -10.40 -14.95
N ASP A 43 4.65 -11.08 -15.21
CA ASP A 43 4.01 -11.80 -14.11
C ASP A 43 4.60 -13.19 -13.81
N ASP A 44 4.77 -14.04 -14.82
CA ASP A 44 5.22 -15.41 -14.59
C ASP A 44 6.73 -15.52 -14.37
N TYR A 45 7.52 -14.75 -15.11
CA TYR A 45 8.99 -14.79 -14.98
C TYR A 45 9.47 -14.21 -13.65
N ILE A 46 8.97 -13.03 -13.30
CA ILE A 46 9.33 -12.38 -12.02
C ILE A 46 8.81 -13.21 -10.85
N ARG A 47 7.57 -13.69 -10.91
CA ARG A 47 7.00 -14.58 -9.90
C ARG A 47 7.85 -15.83 -9.70
N ASN A 48 8.16 -16.55 -10.77
CA ASN A 48 9.00 -17.76 -10.69
C ASN A 48 10.41 -17.45 -10.20
N MET A 49 10.99 -16.32 -10.61
CA MET A 49 12.31 -15.86 -10.16
C MET A 49 12.31 -15.52 -8.68
N VAL A 50 11.28 -14.82 -8.19
CA VAL A 50 11.14 -14.47 -6.77
C VAL A 50 10.86 -15.71 -5.91
N GLN A 51 9.98 -16.61 -6.35
CA GLN A 51 9.65 -17.83 -5.61
C GLN A 51 10.78 -18.85 -5.55
N SER A 52 11.61 -18.94 -6.59
CA SER A 52 12.73 -19.89 -6.68
C SER A 52 14.07 -19.36 -6.21
N ALA A 53 14.20 -18.05 -5.97
CA ALA A 53 15.47 -17.46 -5.57
C ALA A 53 15.81 -17.81 -4.12
N PRO A 54 16.97 -18.43 -3.83
CA PRO A 54 17.36 -18.82 -2.47
C PRO A 54 17.60 -17.62 -1.55
N TYR A 55 17.83 -16.43 -2.11
CA TYR A 55 18.19 -15.21 -1.40
C TYR A 55 17.12 -14.10 -1.51
N VAL A 56 15.84 -14.46 -1.51
CA VAL A 56 14.77 -13.45 -1.47
C VAL A 56 14.78 -12.74 -0.11
N PRO A 57 14.93 -11.41 -0.07
CA PRO A 57 14.93 -10.66 1.19
C PRO A 57 13.56 -10.72 1.86
N SER A 58 13.54 -10.71 3.19
CA SER A 58 12.31 -10.53 3.94
C SER A 58 11.87 -9.07 3.89
N ILE A 59 10.57 -8.86 3.81
CA ILE A 59 9.95 -7.52 3.79
C ILE A 59 8.88 -7.41 4.86
N SER A 60 8.70 -6.22 5.42
CA SER A 60 7.56 -5.90 6.26
C SER A 60 6.63 -4.93 5.53
N ILE A 61 5.34 -5.22 5.54
CA ILE A 61 4.32 -4.28 5.07
C ILE A 61 3.83 -3.52 6.30
N VAL A 62 4.08 -2.22 6.34
CA VAL A 62 3.64 -1.36 7.43
C VAL A 62 2.42 -0.57 6.97
N ALA A 63 1.28 -0.81 7.61
CA ALA A 63 0.02 -0.18 7.27
C ALA A 63 -0.62 0.48 8.50
N PRO A 64 -0.62 1.82 8.59
CA PRO A 64 -1.30 2.53 9.65
C PRO A 64 -2.82 2.46 9.47
N ALA A 65 -3.53 2.29 10.58
CA ALA A 65 -4.99 2.24 10.67
C ALA A 65 -5.49 3.21 11.74
N TYR A 66 -6.47 4.03 11.39
CA TYR A 66 -7.15 4.94 12.31
C TYR A 66 -8.63 5.06 11.97
N ASN A 67 -9.50 4.50 12.82
CA ASN A 67 -10.96 4.48 12.65
C ASN A 67 -11.41 3.81 11.33
N GLU A 68 -10.91 2.59 11.08
CA GLU A 68 -11.14 1.81 9.86
C GLU A 68 -12.05 0.59 10.12
N GLU A 69 -13.00 0.67 11.06
CA GLU A 69 -13.83 -0.48 11.47
C GLU A 69 -14.58 -1.17 10.33
N LYS A 70 -14.85 -0.47 9.22
CA LYS A 70 -15.62 -1.01 8.09
C LYS A 70 -14.79 -1.87 7.15
N THR A 71 -13.51 -1.57 7.01
CA THR A 71 -12.64 -2.10 5.95
C THR A 71 -11.44 -2.87 6.47
N ILE A 72 -11.07 -2.66 7.74
CA ILE A 72 -9.81 -3.18 8.31
C ILE A 72 -9.64 -4.70 8.14
N VAL A 73 -10.70 -5.49 8.34
CA VAL A 73 -10.62 -6.94 8.27
C VAL A 73 -10.32 -7.43 6.87
N ASP A 74 -11.03 -6.89 5.87
CA ASP A 74 -10.86 -7.31 4.48
C ASP A 74 -9.51 -6.84 3.94
N ASN A 75 -9.07 -5.66 4.32
CA ASN A 75 -7.78 -5.11 3.92
C ASN A 75 -6.62 -5.92 4.51
N VAL A 76 -6.69 -6.30 5.79
CA VAL A 76 -5.66 -7.15 6.41
C VAL A 76 -5.63 -8.53 5.76
N ARG A 77 -6.79 -9.12 5.43
CA ARG A 77 -6.83 -10.38 4.68
C ARG A 77 -6.18 -10.27 3.31
N SER A 78 -6.43 -9.18 2.59
CA SER A 78 -5.79 -8.93 1.29
C SER A 78 -4.28 -8.82 1.42
N LEU A 79 -3.77 -8.11 2.43
CA LEU A 79 -2.33 -8.02 2.70
C LEU A 79 -1.71 -9.36 3.05
N LEU A 80 -2.40 -10.19 3.84
CA LEU A 80 -1.93 -11.52 4.23
C LEU A 80 -1.91 -12.51 3.04
N ASN A 81 -2.72 -12.27 2.00
CA ASN A 81 -2.78 -13.08 0.80
C ASN A 81 -1.72 -12.69 -0.26
N MET A 82 -0.80 -11.80 0.07
CA MET A 82 0.24 -11.38 -0.88
C MET A 82 1.13 -12.55 -1.31
N ASP A 83 1.36 -12.67 -2.60
CA ASP A 83 2.20 -13.71 -3.21
C ASP A 83 3.69 -13.34 -3.13
N TYR A 84 4.23 -13.37 -1.90
CA TYR A 84 5.65 -13.17 -1.63
C TYR A 84 6.12 -14.16 -0.54
N PRO A 85 7.27 -14.83 -0.70
CA PRO A 85 7.65 -15.96 0.17
C PRO A 85 8.00 -15.55 1.61
N LYS A 86 8.63 -14.40 1.80
CA LYS A 86 9.14 -13.95 3.11
C LYS A 86 8.64 -12.57 3.46
N PHE A 87 7.46 -12.48 4.03
CA PHE A 87 6.90 -11.21 4.47
C PHE A 87 6.19 -11.31 5.82
N GLU A 88 6.04 -10.16 6.46
CA GLU A 88 5.16 -9.94 7.60
C GLU A 88 4.29 -8.70 7.35
N VAL A 89 3.14 -8.67 7.98
CA VAL A 89 2.20 -7.54 7.92
C VAL A 89 2.15 -6.90 9.30
N CYS A 90 2.57 -5.64 9.38
CA CYS A 90 2.56 -4.84 10.59
C CYS A 90 1.46 -3.78 10.48
N ILE A 91 0.33 -4.02 11.12
CA ILE A 91 -0.75 -3.03 11.23
C ILE A 91 -0.49 -2.16 12.44
N VAL A 92 -0.53 -0.85 12.26
CA VAL A 92 -0.34 0.12 13.35
C VAL A 92 -1.66 0.78 13.67
N ASN A 93 -2.30 0.37 14.77
CA ASN A 93 -3.47 1.05 15.30
C ASN A 93 -3.04 2.37 15.98
N ASP A 94 -3.29 3.49 15.29
CA ASP A 94 -2.92 4.83 15.75
C ASP A 94 -3.98 5.42 16.70
N GLY A 95 -4.29 4.68 17.76
CA GLY A 95 -5.22 5.13 18.79
C GLY A 95 -6.65 5.28 18.27
N SER A 96 -7.16 4.33 17.47
CA SER A 96 -8.54 4.31 16.99
C SER A 96 -9.54 4.42 18.15
N LYS A 97 -10.65 5.11 17.93
CA LYS A 97 -11.73 5.33 18.89
C LYS A 97 -12.96 4.50 18.59
N ASP A 98 -13.01 3.89 17.42
CA ASP A 98 -14.05 2.99 16.94
C ASP A 98 -13.70 1.52 17.27
N LYS A 99 -14.37 0.57 16.62
CA LYS A 99 -14.15 -0.87 16.82
C LYS A 99 -12.98 -1.46 16.04
N THR A 100 -12.14 -0.65 15.40
CA THR A 100 -11.01 -1.13 14.57
C THR A 100 -10.13 -2.13 15.31
N LEU A 101 -9.65 -1.77 16.51
CA LEU A 101 -8.77 -2.65 17.29
C LEU A 101 -9.50 -3.89 17.81
N GLU A 102 -10.75 -3.75 18.25
CA GLU A 102 -11.58 -4.86 18.73
C GLU A 102 -11.82 -5.89 17.61
N LEU A 103 -12.13 -5.42 16.39
CA LEU A 103 -12.31 -6.28 15.23
C LEU A 103 -11.03 -7.03 14.86
N LEU A 104 -9.87 -6.35 14.89
CA LEU A 104 -8.58 -7.00 14.66
C LEU A 104 -8.33 -8.12 15.69
N ILE A 105 -8.51 -7.83 16.96
CA ILE A 105 -8.27 -8.80 18.05
C ILE A 105 -9.18 -10.03 17.88
N ASN A 106 -10.47 -9.81 17.67
CA ASN A 106 -11.45 -10.90 17.61
C ASN A 106 -11.32 -11.74 16.33
N THR A 107 -11.09 -11.08 15.17
CA THR A 107 -11.06 -11.76 13.87
C THR A 107 -9.78 -12.55 13.67
N PHE A 108 -8.64 -12.03 14.12
CA PHE A 108 -7.34 -12.65 13.92
C PHE A 108 -6.78 -13.33 15.17
N GLU A 109 -7.61 -13.50 16.22
CA GLU A 109 -7.24 -14.19 17.46
C GLU A 109 -5.96 -13.63 18.08
N LEU A 110 -5.90 -12.28 18.18
CA LEU A 110 -4.70 -11.61 18.64
C LEU A 110 -4.59 -11.63 20.16
N VAL A 111 -3.38 -11.90 20.63
CA VAL A 111 -3.01 -11.81 22.04
C VAL A 111 -1.85 -10.84 22.22
N GLU A 112 -1.81 -10.21 23.39
CA GLU A 112 -0.67 -9.36 23.75
C GLU A 112 0.57 -10.21 24.01
N VAL A 113 1.69 -9.81 23.43
CA VAL A 113 2.98 -10.47 23.62
C VAL A 113 3.97 -9.51 24.25
N PRO A 114 4.83 -9.99 25.18
CA PRO A 114 5.91 -9.18 25.71
C PRO A 114 6.82 -8.69 24.58
N PHE A 115 7.13 -7.40 24.57
CA PHE A 115 7.98 -6.81 23.57
C PHE A 115 8.80 -5.66 24.18
N ASP A 116 10.12 -5.76 24.07
CA ASP A 116 11.05 -4.71 24.48
C ASP A 116 11.08 -3.63 23.39
N TYR A 117 10.21 -2.64 23.53
CA TYR A 117 10.10 -1.56 22.57
C TYR A 117 11.29 -0.62 22.63
N VAL A 118 12.10 -0.64 21.57
CA VAL A 118 13.21 0.28 21.39
C VAL A 118 12.85 1.31 20.36
N GLN A 119 12.75 2.56 20.78
CA GLN A 119 12.42 3.67 19.88
C GLN A 119 13.63 4.07 19.04
N LYS A 120 13.72 3.53 17.81
CA LYS A 120 14.75 3.87 16.82
C LYS A 120 14.43 5.18 16.10
N VAL A 121 13.12 5.39 15.84
CA VAL A 121 12.56 6.57 15.18
C VAL A 121 11.49 7.17 16.09
N HIS A 122 11.40 8.49 16.17
CA HIS A 122 10.42 9.16 17.02
C HIS A 122 8.99 8.82 16.63
N SER A 123 8.18 8.43 17.59
CA SER A 123 6.74 8.19 17.46
C SER A 123 6.03 8.46 18.78
N ALA A 124 4.72 8.68 18.74
CA ALA A 124 3.90 8.78 19.94
C ALA A 124 3.94 7.47 20.77
N PRO A 125 3.62 7.51 22.07
CA PRO A 125 3.84 6.40 22.98
C PRO A 125 3.24 5.07 22.51
N PHE A 126 4.08 4.04 22.51
CA PHE A 126 3.71 2.64 22.30
C PHE A 126 2.92 2.13 23.52
N LYS A 127 1.91 1.32 23.31
CA LYS A 127 1.11 0.67 24.35
C LYS A 127 1.42 -0.81 24.45
N ARG A 128 1.23 -1.55 23.35
CA ARG A 128 1.39 -3.01 23.33
C ARG A 128 1.59 -3.54 21.91
N LEU A 129 2.15 -4.74 21.84
CA LEU A 129 2.27 -5.54 20.65
C LEU A 129 1.32 -6.72 20.71
N LEU A 130 0.61 -6.98 19.63
CA LEU A 130 -0.32 -8.09 19.51
C LEU A 130 0.14 -9.01 18.39
N ARG A 131 0.04 -10.33 18.60
CA ARG A 131 0.28 -11.36 17.60
C ARG A 131 -0.85 -12.37 17.60
N SER A 132 -1.09 -13.00 16.46
CA SER A 132 -2.10 -14.06 16.37
C SER A 132 -1.63 -15.35 17.05
N THR A 133 -2.55 -16.01 17.72
CA THR A 133 -2.40 -17.39 18.22
C THR A 133 -2.70 -18.42 17.13
N ASN A 134 -3.38 -18.00 16.05
CA ASN A 134 -3.72 -18.84 14.92
C ASN A 134 -2.55 -18.87 13.91
N PRO A 135 -2.03 -20.08 13.60
CA PRO A 135 -0.92 -20.23 12.64
C PRO A 135 -1.19 -19.63 11.25
N ASP A 136 -2.45 -19.60 10.81
CA ASP A 136 -2.83 -19.03 9.51
C ASP A 136 -2.53 -17.52 9.42
N TYR A 137 -2.49 -16.85 10.57
CA TYR A 137 -2.20 -15.42 10.69
C TYR A 137 -0.84 -15.14 11.36
N ALA A 138 0.06 -16.11 11.39
CA ALA A 138 1.38 -15.98 12.05
C ALA A 138 2.23 -14.82 11.51
N LYS A 139 1.95 -14.38 10.27
CA LYS A 139 2.61 -13.23 9.65
C LYS A 139 2.07 -11.88 10.10
N LEU A 140 0.96 -11.85 10.85
CA LEU A 140 0.32 -10.61 11.31
C LEU A 140 0.91 -10.15 12.63
N VAL A 141 1.29 -8.88 12.67
CA VAL A 141 1.71 -8.16 13.87
C VAL A 141 0.86 -6.90 13.98
N VAL A 142 0.32 -6.62 15.14
CA VAL A 142 -0.45 -5.39 15.37
C VAL A 142 0.19 -4.57 16.49
N VAL A 143 0.51 -3.34 16.18
CA VAL A 143 1.05 -2.33 17.11
C VAL A 143 -0.09 -1.45 17.57
N ASP A 144 -0.39 -1.42 18.86
CA ASP A 144 -1.33 -0.47 19.46
C ASP A 144 -0.55 0.66 20.12
N LYS A 145 -0.86 1.90 19.77
CA LYS A 145 -0.19 3.10 20.26
C LYS A 145 -1.14 4.25 20.56
N VAL A 146 -0.65 5.27 21.19
CA VAL A 146 -1.36 6.55 21.35
C VAL A 146 -1.37 7.27 20.00
N ASN A 147 -2.50 7.91 19.65
CA ASN A 147 -2.60 8.65 18.40
C ASN A 147 -1.55 9.76 18.34
N GLY A 148 -0.76 9.76 17.28
CA GLY A 148 0.30 10.75 17.02
C GLY A 148 -0.14 11.89 16.10
N GLY A 149 -1.39 11.85 15.61
CA GLY A 149 -1.97 12.89 14.76
C GLY A 149 -1.48 12.90 13.31
N THR A 150 -0.52 12.04 12.94
CA THR A 150 -0.02 11.95 11.57
C THR A 150 0.23 10.51 11.15
N LYS A 151 0.01 10.22 9.87
CA LYS A 151 0.35 8.92 9.27
C LYS A 151 1.84 8.58 9.45
N ALA A 152 2.71 9.56 9.29
CA ALA A 152 4.15 9.37 9.43
C ALA A 152 4.54 8.87 10.83
N ASP A 153 3.89 9.39 11.89
CA ASP A 153 4.11 8.96 13.26
C ASP A 153 3.69 7.49 13.47
N ALA A 154 2.56 7.10 12.89
CA ALA A 154 2.10 5.71 12.93
C ALA A 154 3.08 4.77 12.19
N VAL A 155 3.53 5.15 11.00
CA VAL A 155 4.55 4.39 10.25
C VAL A 155 5.84 4.24 11.07
N ASN A 156 6.31 5.32 11.71
CA ASN A 156 7.49 5.29 12.56
C ASN A 156 7.35 4.29 13.72
N ALA A 157 6.16 4.18 14.33
CA ALA A 157 5.93 3.18 15.37
C ALA A 157 6.03 1.75 14.83
N GLY A 158 5.54 1.49 13.62
CA GLY A 158 5.73 0.22 12.93
C GLY A 158 7.20 -0.09 12.66
N LEU A 159 7.97 0.91 12.18
CA LEU A 159 9.42 0.78 11.94
C LEU A 159 10.22 0.45 13.20
N ASN A 160 9.78 0.87 14.37
CA ASN A 160 10.41 0.52 15.63
C ASN A 160 10.21 -0.95 16.04
N VAL A 161 9.21 -1.62 15.45
CA VAL A 161 8.84 -3.01 15.78
C VAL A 161 9.38 -4.03 14.79
N ILE A 162 9.39 -3.69 13.51
CA ILE A 162 9.85 -4.60 12.46
C ILE A 162 11.35 -4.85 12.52
N SER A 163 11.77 -6.06 12.09
CA SER A 163 13.18 -6.48 12.05
C SER A 163 13.68 -6.81 10.64
N THR A 164 12.83 -6.72 9.63
CA THR A 164 13.22 -7.02 8.24
C THR A 164 14.08 -5.92 7.64
N PRO A 165 14.97 -6.24 6.67
CA PRO A 165 15.86 -5.26 6.06
C PRO A 165 15.14 -4.26 5.15
N TYR A 166 13.92 -4.60 4.69
CA TYR A 166 13.12 -3.75 3.81
C TYR A 166 11.69 -3.64 4.31
N PHE A 167 11.07 -2.52 4.05
CA PHE A 167 9.65 -2.34 4.34
C PHE A 167 8.92 -1.64 3.17
N ILE A 168 7.64 -1.91 3.10
CA ILE A 168 6.68 -1.24 2.19
C ILE A 168 5.68 -0.52 3.08
N ASN A 169 5.49 0.78 2.86
CA ASN A 169 4.41 1.52 3.49
C ASN A 169 3.21 1.57 2.55
N THR A 170 2.05 1.16 3.04
CA THR A 170 0.78 1.23 2.28
C THR A 170 -0.32 1.79 3.16
N ASP A 171 -1.35 2.34 2.55
CA ASP A 171 -2.59 2.67 3.25
C ASP A 171 -3.45 1.42 3.38
N VAL A 172 -4.10 1.26 4.52
CA VAL A 172 -5.00 0.12 4.75
C VAL A 172 -6.21 0.18 3.83
N ASP A 173 -6.63 1.37 3.38
CA ASP A 173 -7.78 1.63 2.52
C ASP A 173 -7.49 1.55 1.00
N CYS A 174 -6.24 1.29 0.59
CA CYS A 174 -5.80 1.28 -0.81
C CYS A 174 -5.79 -0.12 -1.47
N ILE A 175 -6.56 -1.08 -0.96
CA ILE A 175 -6.54 -2.47 -1.46
C ILE A 175 -7.89 -2.85 -2.07
#